data_68dc33b0efc14fec3e0c97bbb5c8e41d
#
_entry.id   68dc33b0efc14fec3e0c97bbb5c8e41d
#
_cell.length_a   1.000
_cell.length_b   1.000
_cell.length_c   1.000
_cell.angle_alpha   90.00
_cell.angle_beta   90.00
_cell.angle_gamma   90.00
#
_symmetry.space_group_name_H-M   'P 1'
#
loop_
_entity.id
_entity.type
_entity.pdbx_description
1 polymer ?
#
loop_
_entity_poly.entity_id
_entity_poly.type
_entity_poly.pdbx_seq_one_letter_code
_entity_poly.pdbx_strand_id
1 'polypeptide(L)'
;MCFTGGFALSMATDDRLLVPVLSQPANPFGVTSKQRSSIDISDADLATVQQRCAEGLEVIGLRFTGDRLVPPQRFAMLREKLGDSFIAVELPNEAANPEADVPPHSMLTEHVIDQPGQPTRAAVDLVLDHLHRKLVAPMSAN
;
A
#
# COMPACT_ATOMS: atom_id res chain seq x y z
N MET A 1 0.14 7.46 4.51
CA MET A 1 -0.86 7.68 3.44
C MET A 1 -0.43 8.87 2.60
N CYS A 2 -0.81 8.94 1.36
CA CYS A 2 -0.51 10.00 0.41
C CYS A 2 1.00 10.29 0.31
N PHE A 3 1.43 11.53 0.50
CA PHE A 3 2.84 11.95 0.47
C PHE A 3 3.76 11.06 1.33
N THR A 4 3.33 10.71 2.53
CA THR A 4 4.10 9.87 3.46
C THR A 4 3.90 8.36 3.24
N GLY A 5 3.06 7.96 2.27
CA GLY A 5 2.75 6.54 2.04
C GLY A 5 3.97 5.68 1.70
N GLY A 6 4.96 6.28 1.02
CA GLY A 6 6.21 5.60 0.69
C GLY A 6 7.12 5.33 1.90
N PHE A 7 7.07 6.17 2.92
CA PHE A 7 7.89 5.99 4.12
C PHE A 7 7.54 4.73 4.91
N ALA A 8 6.31 4.22 4.79
CA ALA A 8 5.93 2.95 5.41
C ALA A 8 6.80 1.78 4.89
N LEU A 9 7.26 1.84 3.63
CA LEU A 9 8.18 0.85 3.09
C LEU A 9 9.58 0.97 3.70
N SER A 10 10.12 2.19 3.82
CA SER A 10 11.43 2.42 4.45
C SER A 10 11.40 2.05 5.95
N MET A 11 10.31 2.35 6.64
CA MET A 11 10.11 1.94 8.05
C MET A 11 10.03 0.42 8.21
N ALA A 12 9.68 -0.31 7.15
CA ALA A 12 9.61 -1.78 7.17
C ALA A 12 10.99 -2.46 7.26
N THR A 13 12.08 -1.70 7.34
CA THR A 13 13.39 -2.20 7.76
C THR A 13 13.46 -2.54 9.26
N ASP A 14 12.60 -1.93 10.08
CA ASP A 14 12.45 -2.23 11.51
C ASP A 14 11.58 -3.49 11.70
N ASP A 15 12.07 -4.46 12.47
CA ASP A 15 11.40 -5.73 12.73
C ASP A 15 10.10 -5.60 13.53
N ARG A 16 9.92 -4.49 14.24
CA ARG A 16 8.68 -4.17 14.97
C ARG A 16 7.54 -3.74 14.05
N LEU A 17 7.80 -3.33 12.82
CA LEU A 17 6.77 -3.02 11.85
C LEU A 17 6.33 -4.32 11.15
N LEU A 18 5.19 -4.86 11.56
CA LEU A 18 4.67 -6.15 11.11
C LEU A 18 3.73 -6.05 9.90
N VAL A 19 3.12 -4.89 9.67
CA VAL A 19 2.15 -4.66 8.58
C VAL A 19 2.40 -3.28 7.95
N PRO A 20 3.32 -3.15 7.01
CA PRO A 20 3.48 -1.93 6.24
C PRO A 20 2.31 -1.76 5.26
N VAL A 21 1.58 -0.65 5.40
CA VAL A 21 0.45 -0.29 4.52
C VAL A 21 0.80 0.98 3.74
N LEU A 22 0.96 0.84 2.44
CA LEU A 22 1.24 1.91 1.49
C LEU A 22 -0.08 2.41 0.88
N SER A 23 -0.84 3.18 1.64
CA SER A 23 -2.08 3.77 1.12
C SER A 23 -1.76 4.98 0.25
N GLN A 24 -2.11 4.90 -1.04
CA GLN A 24 -1.83 5.89 -2.09
C GLN A 24 -0.44 6.57 -1.95
N PRO A 25 0.67 5.83 -2.11
CA PRO A 25 2.01 6.38 -1.95
C PRO A 25 2.36 7.35 -3.08
N ALA A 26 2.22 8.65 -2.85
CA ALA A 26 2.34 9.68 -3.88
C ALA A 26 3.78 10.19 -4.09
N ASN A 27 4.70 9.97 -3.16
CA ASN A 27 6.08 10.43 -3.26
C ASN A 27 7.02 9.37 -3.86
N PRO A 28 8.00 9.72 -4.71
CA PRO A 28 8.20 11.03 -5.34
C PRO A 28 7.13 11.33 -6.39
N PHE A 29 6.83 12.62 -6.61
CA PHE A 29 5.90 13.01 -7.67
C PHE A 29 6.42 12.55 -9.04
N GLY A 30 5.56 11.88 -9.81
CA GLY A 30 5.93 11.20 -11.06
C GLY A 30 6.09 12.14 -12.26
N VAL A 31 7.06 13.07 -12.21
CA VAL A 31 7.39 13.98 -13.32
C VAL A 31 8.23 13.26 -14.38
N THR A 32 9.25 12.51 -13.96
CA THR A 32 10.10 11.72 -14.85
C THR A 32 9.72 10.23 -14.83
N SER A 33 10.11 9.47 -15.86
CA SER A 33 9.89 8.02 -15.89
C SER A 33 10.52 7.32 -14.67
N LYS A 34 11.71 7.76 -14.24
CA LYS A 34 12.38 7.22 -13.06
C LYS A 34 11.58 7.47 -11.78
N GLN A 35 11.03 8.67 -11.61
CA GLN A 35 10.18 8.99 -10.45
C GLN A 35 8.86 8.21 -10.46
N ARG A 36 8.30 7.97 -11.64
CA ARG A 36 7.05 7.20 -11.78
C ARG A 36 7.21 5.74 -11.34
N SER A 37 8.35 5.13 -11.64
CA SER A 37 8.68 3.74 -11.29
C SER A 37 9.54 3.63 -10.03
N SER A 38 9.48 4.61 -9.13
CA SER A 38 10.22 4.60 -7.87
C SER A 38 9.31 4.89 -6.68
N ILE A 39 9.81 4.54 -5.51
CA ILE A 39 9.30 4.96 -4.22
C ILE A 39 10.49 5.46 -3.42
N ASP A 40 10.28 6.36 -2.48
CA ASP A 40 11.37 7.01 -1.74
C ASP A 40 11.98 6.07 -0.70
N ILE A 41 12.84 5.17 -1.19
CA ILE A 41 13.58 4.18 -0.39
C ILE A 41 14.99 4.00 -0.96
N SER A 42 15.99 3.82 -0.11
CA SER A 42 17.34 3.50 -0.55
C SER A 42 17.44 2.04 -1.02
N ASP A 43 18.43 1.75 -1.88
CA ASP A 43 18.68 0.37 -2.35
C ASP A 43 19.01 -0.57 -1.18
N ALA A 44 19.72 -0.09 -0.16
CA ALA A 44 20.05 -0.87 1.04
C ALA A 44 18.81 -1.19 1.88
N ASP A 45 17.93 -0.20 2.08
CA ASP A 45 16.67 -0.41 2.80
C ASP A 45 15.73 -1.33 2.02
N LEU A 46 15.66 -1.17 0.70
CA LEU A 46 14.87 -2.07 -0.14
C LEU A 46 15.37 -3.52 -0.05
N ALA A 47 16.68 -3.74 -0.05
CA ALA A 47 17.25 -5.08 0.12
C ALA A 47 16.89 -5.68 1.49
N THR A 48 16.90 -4.87 2.56
CA THR A 48 16.47 -5.30 3.89
C THR A 48 14.98 -5.67 3.89
N VAL A 49 14.12 -4.87 3.25
CA VAL A 49 12.69 -5.18 3.13
C VAL A 49 12.46 -6.45 2.33
N GLN A 50 13.20 -6.66 1.22
CA GLN A 50 13.12 -7.88 0.43
C GLN A 50 13.50 -9.12 1.24
N GLN A 51 14.54 -9.03 2.07
CA GLN A 51 14.91 -10.12 2.98
C GLN A 51 13.77 -10.41 3.97
N ARG A 52 13.19 -9.39 4.59
CA ARG A 52 12.04 -9.56 5.48
C ARG A 52 10.81 -10.15 4.76
N CYS A 53 10.59 -9.79 3.50
CA CYS A 53 9.55 -10.42 2.67
C CYS A 53 9.82 -11.91 2.47
N ALA A 54 11.07 -12.32 2.24
CA ALA A 54 11.44 -13.73 2.17
C ALA A 54 11.22 -14.47 3.52
N GLU A 55 11.23 -13.75 4.63
CA GLU A 55 10.95 -14.24 5.98
C GLU A 55 9.44 -14.16 6.35
N GLY A 56 8.57 -13.72 5.44
CA GLY A 56 7.11 -13.71 5.61
C GLY A 56 6.49 -12.34 5.93
N LEU A 57 7.22 -11.23 5.76
CA LEU A 57 6.62 -9.90 5.77
C LEU A 57 5.76 -9.73 4.51
N GLU A 58 4.55 -9.23 4.70
CA GLU A 58 3.64 -8.87 3.61
C GLU A 58 3.44 -7.35 3.61
N VAL A 59 3.46 -6.73 2.43
CA VAL A 59 3.33 -5.29 2.22
C VAL A 59 2.04 -5.03 1.48
N ILE A 60 1.12 -4.24 2.05
CA ILE A 60 -0.13 -3.88 1.41
C ILE A 60 0.02 -2.55 0.68
N GLY A 61 -0.31 -2.52 -0.61
CA GLY A 61 -0.37 -1.29 -1.39
C GLY A 61 -1.80 -1.03 -1.89
N LEU A 62 -2.29 0.21 -1.74
CA LEU A 62 -3.62 0.58 -2.20
C LEU A 62 -3.57 1.85 -3.07
N ARG A 63 -4.30 1.84 -4.20
CA ARG A 63 -4.48 3.00 -5.06
C ARG A 63 -5.76 2.91 -5.89
N PHE A 64 -6.27 4.08 -6.33
CA PHE A 64 -7.21 4.11 -7.44
C PHE A 64 -6.45 4.09 -8.77
N THR A 65 -6.99 3.39 -9.78
CA THR A 65 -6.30 3.20 -11.07
C THR A 65 -6.12 4.49 -11.85
N GLY A 66 -7.03 5.45 -11.70
CA GLY A 66 -6.95 6.77 -12.32
C GLY A 66 -6.24 7.83 -11.48
N ASP A 67 -5.71 7.48 -10.33
CA ASP A 67 -4.98 8.43 -9.46
C ASP A 67 -3.65 8.85 -10.12
N ARG A 68 -3.58 10.13 -10.53
CA ARG A 68 -2.42 10.70 -11.21
C ARG A 68 -1.21 10.90 -10.30
N LEU A 69 -1.43 10.96 -8.98
CA LEU A 69 -0.35 11.12 -7.98
C LEU A 69 0.34 9.79 -7.68
N VAL A 70 -0.36 8.67 -7.94
CA VAL A 70 0.18 7.32 -7.72
C VAL A 70 0.21 6.57 -9.06
N PRO A 71 1.26 6.74 -9.87
CA PRO A 71 1.33 6.16 -11.20
C PRO A 71 1.40 4.62 -11.15
N PRO A 72 0.80 3.91 -12.14
CA PRO A 72 0.78 2.44 -12.18
C PRO A 72 2.18 1.82 -12.23
N GLN A 73 3.16 2.53 -12.78
CA GLN A 73 4.56 2.09 -12.83
C GLN A 73 5.16 1.86 -11.43
N ARG A 74 4.70 2.62 -10.41
CA ARG A 74 5.12 2.42 -9.02
C ARG A 74 4.66 1.08 -8.47
N PHE A 75 3.42 0.71 -8.72
CA PHE A 75 2.88 -0.59 -8.33
C PHE A 75 3.50 -1.74 -9.12
N ALA A 76 3.79 -1.54 -10.41
CA ALA A 76 4.53 -2.51 -11.22
C ALA A 76 5.93 -2.76 -10.64
N MET A 77 6.65 -1.71 -10.27
CA MET A 77 7.96 -1.81 -9.61
C MET A 77 7.87 -2.54 -8.26
N LEU A 78 6.86 -2.21 -7.42
CA LEU A 78 6.67 -2.90 -6.14
C LEU A 78 6.39 -4.40 -6.33
N ARG A 79 5.57 -4.78 -7.32
CA ARG A 79 5.36 -6.19 -7.68
C ARG A 79 6.66 -6.87 -8.14
N GLU A 80 7.45 -6.19 -8.98
CA GLU A 80 8.74 -6.71 -9.45
C GLU A 80 9.71 -6.94 -8.29
N LYS A 81 9.78 -6.00 -7.33
CA LYS A 81 10.77 -6.04 -6.24
C LYS A 81 10.37 -6.92 -5.07
N LEU A 82 9.09 -7.03 -4.76
CA LEU A 82 8.58 -7.71 -3.57
C LEU A 82 7.83 -9.02 -3.90
N GLY A 83 7.55 -9.28 -5.18
CA GLY A 83 6.87 -10.51 -5.62
C GLY A 83 5.52 -10.73 -4.93
N ASP A 84 5.26 -11.96 -4.52
CA ASP A 84 4.01 -12.38 -3.87
C ASP A 84 3.82 -11.76 -2.47
N SER A 85 4.87 -11.18 -1.89
CA SER A 85 4.78 -10.45 -0.62
C SER A 85 4.10 -9.07 -0.77
N PHE A 86 3.87 -8.60 -2.02
CA PHE A 86 3.18 -7.34 -2.28
C PHE A 86 1.71 -7.57 -2.60
N ILE A 87 0.85 -7.29 -1.64
CA ILE A 87 -0.61 -7.36 -1.77
C ILE A 87 -1.12 -6.04 -2.34
N ALA A 88 -1.38 -6.00 -3.64
CA ALA A 88 -1.84 -4.79 -4.32
C ALA A 88 -3.37 -4.73 -4.42
N VAL A 89 -3.96 -3.67 -3.90
CA VAL A 89 -5.38 -3.33 -4.07
C VAL A 89 -5.48 -2.14 -5.03
N GLU A 90 -5.94 -2.39 -6.24
CA GLU A 90 -6.16 -1.37 -7.26
C GLU A 90 -7.63 -1.33 -7.63
N LEU A 91 -8.31 -0.23 -7.30
CA LEU A 91 -9.73 -0.04 -7.58
C LEU A 91 -9.93 1.00 -8.67
N PRO A 92 -10.95 0.84 -9.53
CA PRO A 92 -11.31 1.87 -10.49
C PRO A 92 -11.86 3.12 -9.76
N ASN A 93 -11.78 4.29 -10.39
CA ASN A 93 -12.21 5.55 -9.77
C ASN A 93 -13.69 5.55 -9.41
N GLU A 94 -14.50 4.81 -10.15
CA GLU A 94 -15.94 4.66 -9.95
C GLU A 94 -16.29 3.95 -8.63
N ALA A 95 -15.32 3.26 -8.02
CA ALA A 95 -15.49 2.64 -6.71
C ALA A 95 -15.33 3.63 -5.54
N ALA A 96 -14.84 4.84 -5.81
CA ALA A 96 -14.68 5.87 -4.79
C ALA A 96 -16.03 6.47 -4.36
N ASN A 97 -16.10 6.98 -3.14
CA ASN A 97 -17.25 7.72 -2.66
C ASN A 97 -17.51 8.94 -3.57
N PRO A 98 -18.65 9.01 -4.26
CA PRO A 98 -18.97 10.11 -5.17
C PRO A 98 -19.28 11.44 -4.44
N GLU A 99 -19.50 11.41 -3.13
CA GLU A 99 -19.74 12.61 -2.31
C GLU A 99 -18.46 13.30 -1.87
N ALA A 100 -17.28 12.71 -2.17
CA ALA A 100 -15.99 13.33 -1.84
C ALA A 100 -15.73 14.55 -2.75
N ASP A 101 -15.32 15.67 -2.16
CA ASP A 101 -15.08 16.94 -2.87
C ASP A 101 -13.81 16.96 -3.74
N VAL A 102 -12.99 15.90 -3.66
CA VAL A 102 -11.70 15.80 -4.35
C VAL A 102 -11.65 14.55 -5.23
N PRO A 103 -10.80 14.53 -6.27
CA PRO A 103 -10.65 13.33 -7.11
C PRO A 103 -10.23 12.08 -6.33
N PRO A 104 -10.62 10.87 -6.76
CA PRO A 104 -10.31 9.62 -6.09
C PRO A 104 -8.82 9.45 -5.77
N HIS A 105 -8.49 9.41 -4.47
CA HIS A 105 -7.13 9.31 -3.95
C HIS A 105 -7.07 8.51 -2.63
N SER A 106 -7.82 8.93 -1.60
CA SER A 106 -7.72 8.42 -0.22
C SER A 106 -8.62 7.20 0.00
N MET A 107 -8.18 6.01 -0.42
CA MET A 107 -9.00 4.79 -0.44
C MET A 107 -9.45 4.32 0.96
N LEU A 108 -8.66 4.59 2.01
CA LEU A 108 -8.95 4.13 3.37
C LEU A 108 -9.64 5.20 4.24
N THR A 109 -9.93 6.39 3.70
CA THR A 109 -10.51 7.50 4.46
C THR A 109 -11.58 8.22 3.64
N GLU A 110 -11.26 9.32 2.96
CA GLU A 110 -12.18 10.23 2.26
C GLU A 110 -13.08 9.53 1.22
N HIS A 111 -12.52 8.55 0.52
CA HIS A 111 -13.21 7.87 -0.58
C HIS A 111 -13.81 6.51 -0.20
N VAL A 112 -13.88 6.20 1.09
CA VAL A 112 -14.56 4.99 1.57
C VAL A 112 -16.07 5.15 1.42
N ILE A 113 -16.71 4.14 0.82
CA ILE A 113 -18.15 3.92 0.96
C ILE A 113 -18.32 2.84 2.03
N ASP A 114 -18.62 3.27 3.26
CA ASP A 114 -18.70 2.38 4.42
C ASP A 114 -20.01 1.58 4.46
N GLN A 115 -20.19 0.75 3.44
CA GLN A 115 -21.34 -0.13 3.31
C GLN A 115 -20.91 -1.54 2.89
N PRO A 116 -21.58 -2.60 3.38
CA PRO A 116 -21.29 -3.98 2.98
C PRO A 116 -21.37 -4.16 1.47
N GLY A 117 -20.38 -4.86 0.90
CA GLY A 117 -20.30 -5.15 -0.53
C GLY A 117 -19.64 -4.05 -1.37
N GLN A 118 -19.31 -2.90 -0.80
CA GLN A 118 -18.58 -1.85 -1.52
C GLN A 118 -17.09 -2.20 -1.63
N PRO A 119 -16.46 -1.96 -2.81
CA PRO A 119 -15.05 -2.30 -3.03
C PRO A 119 -14.09 -1.59 -2.07
N THR A 120 -14.34 -0.31 -1.76
CA THR A 120 -13.52 0.46 -0.82
C THR A 120 -13.69 -0.03 0.62
N ARG A 121 -14.89 -0.49 1.01
CA ARG A 121 -15.10 -1.16 2.30
C ARG A 121 -14.31 -2.48 2.36
N ALA A 122 -14.35 -3.28 1.31
CA ALA A 122 -13.57 -4.52 1.24
C ALA A 122 -12.05 -4.26 1.34
N ALA A 123 -11.56 -3.15 0.79
CA ALA A 123 -10.17 -2.73 0.95
C ALA A 123 -9.82 -2.39 2.41
N VAL A 124 -10.72 -1.72 3.14
CA VAL A 124 -10.56 -1.46 4.58
C VAL A 124 -10.56 -2.78 5.36
N ASP A 125 -11.52 -3.66 5.10
CA ASP A 125 -11.63 -4.96 5.77
C ASP A 125 -10.37 -5.81 5.56
N LEU A 126 -9.82 -5.83 4.33
CA LEU A 126 -8.56 -6.52 4.03
C LEU A 126 -7.41 -6.02 4.91
N VAL A 127 -7.27 -4.70 5.06
CA VAL A 127 -6.21 -4.11 5.91
C VAL A 127 -6.44 -4.47 7.38
N LEU A 128 -7.68 -4.36 7.87
CA LEU A 128 -8.02 -4.68 9.27
C LEU A 128 -7.80 -6.16 9.58
N ASP A 129 -8.22 -7.06 8.70
CA ASP A 129 -8.01 -8.50 8.85
C ASP A 129 -6.52 -8.85 8.87
N HIS A 130 -5.72 -8.16 8.05
CA HIS A 130 -4.27 -8.36 8.01
C HIS A 130 -3.60 -7.89 9.30
N LEU A 131 -3.98 -6.71 9.78
CA LEU A 131 -3.54 -6.18 11.08
C LEU A 131 -3.93 -7.12 12.21
N HIS A 132 -5.18 -7.61 12.23
CA HIS A 132 -5.67 -8.54 13.25
C HIS A 132 -4.85 -9.85 13.25
N ARG A 133 -4.61 -10.44 12.08
CA ARG A 133 -3.85 -11.69 11.97
C ARG A 133 -2.40 -11.54 12.46
N LYS A 134 -1.76 -10.42 12.17
CA LYS A 134 -0.33 -10.21 12.50
C LYS A 134 -0.09 -9.66 13.90
N LEU A 135 -1.06 -8.92 14.48
CA LEU A 135 -0.88 -8.23 15.75
C LEU A 135 -1.64 -8.86 16.92
N VAL A 136 -2.76 -9.54 16.67
CA VAL A 136 -3.66 -10.05 17.71
C VAL A 136 -3.71 -11.58 17.76
N ALA A 137 -3.55 -12.27 16.62
CA ALA A 137 -3.51 -13.73 16.62
C ALA A 137 -2.32 -14.22 17.45
N PRO A 138 -2.49 -15.22 18.33
CA PRO A 138 -1.41 -15.74 19.15
C PRO A 138 -0.29 -16.23 18.22
N MET A 139 0.92 -15.70 18.44
CA MET A 139 2.11 -16.28 17.81
C MET A 139 2.15 -17.76 18.22
N SER A 140 1.97 -18.63 17.24
CA SER A 140 2.16 -20.07 17.47
C SER A 140 3.60 -20.21 17.93
N ALA A 141 3.76 -20.56 19.22
CA ALA A 141 5.07 -20.87 19.77
C ALA A 141 5.61 -22.09 18.99
N ASN A 142 6.68 -21.89 18.25
CA ASN A 142 7.52 -22.97 17.75
C ASN A 142 8.45 -23.44 18.88
#